data_23503b6c5c659ccf2494a0c84dd185ff
#
_entry.id   23503b6c5c659ccf2494a0c84dd185ff
#
_cell.length_a   1.000
_cell.length_b   1.000
_cell.length_c   1.000
_cell.angle_alpha   90.00
_cell.angle_beta   90.00
_cell.angle_gamma   90.00
#
_symmetry.space_group_name_H-M   'P 1'
#
loop_
_entity.id
_entity.type
_entity.pdbx_description
1 polymer ?
#
loop_
_entity_poly.entity_id
_entity_poly.type
_entity_poly.pdbx_seq_one_letter_code
_entity_poly.pdbx_strand_id
1 'polypeptide(L)'
;IIKDRTILKREHFLRLSRSSYLTSKMVYLLAVSGLQSLLFIGVGNTIIGVGSEMFGTWWSILWATSFLANLTGLILSQTMSSVVAIYITIPLLLIPQILLCGLVIKFDDLNTRASDENIVPLIGEVIPSRWAFEALMVEQFCNNAYNRPYFPIEKEKYLAQYYENVHLPEVRSLVEQIALKDDPDKRKTVENELSVLSRAARIAPRME
;
A
#
# COMPACT_ATOMS: atom_id res chain seq x y z
N ILE A 1 -24.35 11.28 10.99
CA ILE A 1 -25.52 10.47 10.53
C ILE A 1 -26.34 10.00 11.74
N ILE A 2 -25.70 9.49 12.83
CA ILE A 2 -26.45 9.04 14.01
C ILE A 2 -27.32 10.13 14.62
N LYS A 3 -26.78 11.36 14.76
CA LYS A 3 -27.53 12.51 15.25
C LYS A 3 -28.65 12.93 14.28
N ASP A 4 -28.44 12.73 12.99
CA ASP A 4 -29.35 13.14 11.94
C ASP A 4 -30.47 12.12 11.68
N ARG A 5 -30.42 10.91 12.29
CA ARG A 5 -31.43 9.84 12.07
C ARG A 5 -32.85 10.29 12.32
N THR A 6 -33.06 11.10 13.36
CA THR A 6 -34.41 11.60 13.70
C THR A 6 -34.89 12.63 12.69
N ILE A 7 -33.98 13.47 12.19
CA ILE A 7 -34.26 14.46 11.16
C ILE A 7 -34.52 13.75 9.83
N LEU A 8 -33.66 12.80 9.43
CA LEU A 8 -33.83 12.01 8.22
C LEU A 8 -35.14 11.22 8.17
N LYS A 9 -35.63 10.72 9.31
CA LYS A 9 -36.94 10.07 9.38
C LYS A 9 -38.08 11.06 9.08
N ARG A 10 -37.97 12.31 9.53
CA ARG A 10 -38.98 13.36 9.23
C ARG A 10 -38.89 13.82 7.78
N GLU A 11 -37.67 14.01 7.26
CA GLU A 11 -37.43 14.46 5.88
C GLU A 11 -37.74 13.37 4.84
N HIS A 12 -37.67 12.10 5.20
CA HIS A 12 -38.14 11.00 4.35
C HIS A 12 -39.65 11.13 4.03
N PHE A 13 -40.41 11.68 4.95
CA PHE A 13 -41.82 12.02 4.74
C PHE A 13 -42.02 13.16 3.72
N LEU A 14 -41.02 14.03 3.59
CA LEU A 14 -40.97 15.14 2.63
C LEU A 14 -40.32 14.77 1.28
N ARG A 15 -40.19 13.48 0.97
CA ARG A 15 -39.59 12.92 -0.28
C ARG A 15 -38.11 13.30 -0.51
N LEU A 16 -37.32 13.56 0.53
CA LEU A 16 -35.88 13.74 0.37
C LEU A 16 -35.23 12.41 -0.05
N SER A 17 -34.53 12.41 -1.18
CA SER A 17 -33.81 11.24 -1.68
C SER A 17 -32.61 10.93 -0.74
N ARG A 18 -32.56 9.71 -0.22
CA ARG A 18 -31.44 9.25 0.63
C ARG A 18 -30.08 9.34 -0.11
N SER A 19 -30.09 9.04 -1.41
CA SER A 19 -28.90 9.11 -2.25
C SER A 19 -28.38 10.56 -2.35
N SER A 20 -29.26 11.54 -2.53
CA SER A 20 -28.89 12.96 -2.60
C SER A 20 -28.24 13.44 -1.30
N TYR A 21 -28.79 13.03 -0.14
CA TYR A 21 -28.18 13.34 1.15
C TYR A 21 -26.79 12.73 1.32
N LEU A 22 -26.63 11.43 0.97
CA LEU A 22 -25.33 10.76 1.05
C LEU A 22 -24.31 11.38 0.13
N THR A 23 -24.68 11.65 -1.12
CA THR A 23 -23.80 12.30 -2.09
C THR A 23 -23.34 13.68 -1.60
N SER A 24 -24.24 14.47 -1.04
CA SER A 24 -23.90 15.77 -0.45
C SER A 24 -22.86 15.62 0.68
N LYS A 25 -23.03 14.66 1.57
CA LYS A 25 -22.05 14.36 2.64
C LYS A 25 -20.71 13.89 2.07
N MET A 26 -20.72 13.05 1.04
CA MET A 26 -19.48 12.57 0.39
C MET A 26 -18.71 13.73 -0.27
N VAL A 27 -19.41 14.62 -0.99
CA VAL A 27 -18.78 15.78 -1.63
C VAL A 27 -18.20 16.74 -0.58
N TYR A 28 -18.93 16.98 0.50
CA TYR A 28 -18.42 17.77 1.62
C TYR A 28 -17.14 17.14 2.23
N LEU A 29 -17.15 15.84 2.52
CA LEU A 29 -16.00 15.14 3.06
C LEU A 29 -14.81 15.12 2.09
N LEU A 30 -15.07 15.03 0.79
CA LEU A 30 -14.04 15.13 -0.24
C LEU A 30 -13.33 16.48 -0.21
N ALA A 31 -14.10 17.58 -0.11
CA ALA A 31 -13.54 18.92 -0.04
C ALA A 31 -12.76 19.17 1.26
N VAL A 32 -13.31 18.73 2.38
CA VAL A 32 -12.65 18.86 3.70
C VAL A 32 -11.36 18.05 3.75
N SER A 33 -11.35 16.79 3.25
CA SER A 33 -10.14 15.96 3.21
C SER A 33 -9.06 16.58 2.31
N GLY A 34 -9.44 17.20 1.20
CA GLY A 34 -8.50 17.91 0.32
C GLY A 34 -7.84 19.11 1.00
N LEU A 35 -8.63 19.92 1.70
CA LEU A 35 -8.11 21.05 2.46
C LEU A 35 -7.21 20.61 3.61
N GLN A 36 -7.63 19.57 4.35
CA GLN A 36 -6.87 19.01 5.46
C GLN A 36 -5.52 18.46 5.00
N SER A 37 -5.48 17.66 3.93
CA SER A 37 -4.24 17.11 3.39
C SER A 37 -3.32 18.18 2.83
N LEU A 38 -3.87 19.22 2.21
CA LEU A 38 -3.12 20.37 1.71
C LEU A 38 -2.43 21.14 2.84
N LEU A 39 -3.16 21.42 3.92
CA LEU A 39 -2.60 22.08 5.11
C LEU A 39 -1.52 21.20 5.76
N PHE A 40 -1.77 19.89 5.87
CA PHE A 40 -0.82 18.97 6.49
C PHE A 40 0.51 18.94 5.72
N ILE A 41 0.47 18.81 4.39
CA ILE A 41 1.69 18.82 3.57
C ILE A 41 2.32 20.19 3.52
N GLY A 42 1.54 21.27 3.39
CA GLY A 42 2.05 22.63 3.35
C GLY A 42 2.87 22.98 4.59
N VAL A 43 2.34 22.67 5.77
CA VAL A 43 3.07 22.86 7.03
C VAL A 43 4.23 21.90 7.16
N GLY A 44 4.01 20.60 6.87
CA GLY A 44 5.05 19.57 6.96
C GLY A 44 6.23 19.85 6.04
N ASN A 45 5.99 20.20 4.80
CA ASN A 45 7.03 20.51 3.81
C ASN A 45 7.87 21.74 4.21
N THR A 46 7.22 22.74 4.80
CA THR A 46 7.93 23.94 5.30
C THR A 46 8.87 23.61 6.47
N ILE A 47 8.48 22.67 7.33
CA ILE A 47 9.28 22.28 8.51
C ILE A 47 10.41 21.34 8.11
N ILE A 48 10.14 20.36 7.24
CA ILE A 48 11.10 19.30 6.86
C ILE A 48 12.05 19.78 5.77
N GLY A 49 11.67 20.80 5.00
CA GLY A 49 12.50 21.35 3.91
C GLY A 49 12.56 20.45 2.68
N VAL A 50 11.55 19.61 2.46
CA VAL A 50 11.46 18.75 1.27
C VAL A 50 11.12 19.60 0.05
N GLY A 51 11.77 19.30 -1.08
CA GLY A 51 11.57 20.04 -2.34
C GLY A 51 10.10 20.04 -2.79
N SER A 52 9.68 21.13 -3.41
CA SER A 52 8.31 21.34 -3.88
C SER A 52 7.92 20.44 -5.06
N GLU A 53 8.86 19.72 -5.66
CA GLU A 53 8.65 18.91 -6.87
C GLU A 53 7.66 17.76 -6.65
N MET A 54 7.64 17.16 -5.47
CA MET A 54 6.77 16.03 -5.13
C MET A 54 5.47 16.43 -4.42
N PHE A 55 5.27 17.74 -4.21
CA PHE A 55 4.12 18.26 -3.46
C PHE A 55 2.77 17.76 -4.02
N GLY A 56 2.60 17.82 -5.34
CA GLY A 56 1.36 17.43 -6.00
C GLY A 56 1.04 15.95 -5.84
N THR A 57 2.03 15.07 -6.00
CA THR A 57 1.86 13.61 -5.86
C THR A 57 1.55 13.26 -4.41
N TRP A 58 2.30 13.79 -3.46
CA TRP A 58 2.06 13.56 -2.04
C TRP A 58 0.68 14.06 -1.60
N TRP A 59 0.30 15.24 -2.05
CA TRP A 59 -1.03 15.77 -1.77
C TRP A 59 -2.13 14.86 -2.30
N SER A 60 -2.03 14.39 -3.53
CA SER A 60 -3.04 13.51 -4.14
C SER A 60 -3.18 12.18 -3.41
N ILE A 61 -2.06 11.55 -3.01
CA ILE A 61 -2.06 10.29 -2.27
C ILE A 61 -2.69 10.48 -0.88
N LEU A 62 -2.27 11.52 -0.15
CA LEU A 62 -2.82 11.79 1.19
C LEU A 62 -4.28 12.25 1.13
N TRP A 63 -4.67 13.00 0.10
CA TRP A 63 -6.06 13.38 -0.12
C TRP A 63 -6.94 12.15 -0.36
N ALA A 64 -6.54 11.25 -1.26
CA ALA A 64 -7.28 10.02 -1.53
C ALA A 64 -7.40 9.14 -0.27
N THR A 65 -6.31 8.98 0.47
CA THR A 65 -6.29 8.19 1.71
C THR A 65 -7.17 8.80 2.79
N SER A 66 -7.10 10.11 2.99
CA SER A 66 -7.94 10.85 3.92
C SER A 66 -9.42 10.76 3.56
N PHE A 67 -9.74 10.85 2.27
CA PHE A 67 -11.12 10.69 1.79
C PHE A 67 -11.64 9.26 2.05
N LEU A 68 -10.85 8.20 1.77
CA LEU A 68 -11.20 6.82 2.10
C LEU A 68 -11.44 6.62 3.60
N ALA A 69 -10.60 7.20 4.45
CA ALA A 69 -10.79 7.17 5.90
C ALA A 69 -12.11 7.84 6.33
N ASN A 70 -12.45 8.97 5.73
CA ASN A 70 -13.71 9.65 5.97
C ASN A 70 -14.93 8.84 5.48
N LEU A 71 -14.82 8.13 4.35
CA LEU A 71 -15.85 7.22 3.87
C LEU A 71 -16.07 6.04 4.82
N THR A 72 -14.99 5.42 5.33
CA THR A 72 -15.11 4.34 6.33
C THR A 72 -15.78 4.84 7.60
N GLY A 73 -15.45 6.05 8.07
CA GLY A 73 -16.14 6.70 9.18
C GLY A 73 -17.63 6.95 8.91
N LEU A 74 -17.99 7.32 7.68
CA LEU A 74 -19.38 7.50 7.27
C LEU A 74 -20.14 6.16 7.32
N ILE A 75 -19.55 5.08 6.81
CA ILE A 75 -20.12 3.73 6.83
C ILE A 75 -20.34 3.26 8.29
N LEU A 76 -19.32 3.41 9.14
CA LEU A 76 -19.43 3.08 10.56
C LEU A 76 -20.56 3.86 11.25
N SER A 77 -20.67 5.16 10.95
CA SER A 77 -21.74 6.01 11.49
C SER A 77 -23.14 5.61 11.03
N GLN A 78 -23.25 4.97 9.87
CA GLN A 78 -24.55 4.41 9.39
C GLN A 78 -24.89 3.07 10.02
N THR A 79 -23.89 2.21 10.17
CA THR A 79 -24.06 0.82 10.63
C THR A 79 -24.33 0.78 12.13
N MET A 80 -23.60 1.58 12.91
CA MET A 80 -23.69 1.57 14.37
C MET A 80 -24.93 2.32 14.86
N SER A 81 -25.59 1.76 15.86
CA SER A 81 -26.76 2.38 16.51
C SER A 81 -26.40 3.27 17.70
N SER A 82 -25.23 3.08 18.29
CA SER A 82 -24.75 3.79 19.48
C SER A 82 -23.46 4.55 19.20
N VAL A 83 -23.36 5.75 19.73
CA VAL A 83 -22.12 6.57 19.67
C VAL A 83 -20.98 5.90 20.40
N VAL A 84 -21.26 5.22 21.53
CA VAL A 84 -20.26 4.49 22.32
C VAL A 84 -19.65 3.35 21.50
N ALA A 85 -20.47 2.61 20.73
CA ALA A 85 -19.98 1.55 19.87
C ALA A 85 -19.00 2.07 18.81
N ILE A 86 -19.21 3.27 18.26
CA ILE A 86 -18.28 3.90 17.31
C ILE A 86 -16.93 4.17 17.97
N TYR A 87 -16.90 4.74 19.18
CA TYR A 87 -15.64 5.04 19.89
C TYR A 87 -14.82 3.78 20.18
N ILE A 88 -15.46 2.63 20.38
CA ILE A 88 -14.78 1.34 20.57
C ILE A 88 -14.29 0.77 19.24
N THR A 89 -15.09 0.89 18.18
CA THR A 89 -14.79 0.30 16.86
C THR A 89 -13.67 1.05 16.13
N ILE A 90 -13.54 2.37 16.31
CA ILE A 90 -12.50 3.17 15.65
C ILE A 90 -11.09 2.67 16.00
N PRO A 91 -10.67 2.57 17.29
CA PRO A 91 -9.36 2.02 17.64
C PRO A 91 -9.16 0.58 17.16
N LEU A 92 -10.20 -0.27 17.26
CA LEU A 92 -10.15 -1.65 16.81
C LEU A 92 -9.87 -1.76 15.30
N LEU A 93 -10.32 -0.80 14.51
CA LEU A 93 -10.09 -0.74 13.07
C LEU A 93 -8.74 -0.09 12.74
N LEU A 94 -8.29 0.89 13.54
CA LEU A 94 -7.03 1.59 13.31
C LEU A 94 -5.80 0.74 13.66
N ILE A 95 -5.87 -0.06 14.73
CA ILE A 95 -4.74 -0.88 15.17
C ILE A 95 -4.25 -1.83 14.07
N PRO A 96 -5.09 -2.65 13.40
CA PRO A 96 -4.64 -3.48 12.29
C PRO A 96 -4.10 -2.66 11.12
N GLN A 97 -4.68 -1.50 10.81
CA GLN A 97 -4.19 -0.63 9.73
C GLN A 97 -2.78 -0.12 9.99
N ILE A 98 -2.45 0.24 11.23
CA ILE A 98 -1.11 0.72 11.61
C ILE A 98 -0.12 -0.45 11.62
N LEU A 99 -0.51 -1.60 12.17
CA LEU A 99 0.38 -2.77 12.26
C LEU A 99 0.70 -3.37 10.88
N LEU A 100 -0.30 -3.46 10.00
CA LEU A 100 -0.19 -4.11 8.70
C LEU A 100 0.09 -3.12 7.54
N CYS A 101 0.43 -1.87 7.81
CA CYS A 101 0.84 -0.92 6.77
C CYS A 101 2.26 -1.16 6.24
N GLY A 102 3.05 -2.04 6.89
CA GLY A 102 4.44 -2.32 6.53
C GLY A 102 5.48 -1.39 7.17
N LEU A 103 5.04 -0.36 7.92
CA LEU A 103 5.94 0.56 8.62
C LEU A 103 6.43 -0.01 9.95
N VAL A 104 5.53 -0.60 10.74
CA VAL A 104 5.81 -1.07 12.11
C VAL A 104 6.33 -2.49 12.11
N ILE A 105 5.71 -3.36 11.32
CA ILE A 105 6.08 -4.77 11.21
C ILE A 105 6.48 -5.02 9.76
N LYS A 106 7.71 -5.51 9.55
CA LYS A 106 8.13 -6.00 8.25
C LYS A 106 7.35 -7.28 7.93
N PHE A 107 6.87 -7.40 6.71
CA PHE A 107 6.12 -8.60 6.29
C PHE A 107 6.95 -9.88 6.38
N ASP A 108 8.28 -9.77 6.21
CA ASP A 108 9.24 -10.88 6.33
C ASP A 108 9.29 -11.45 7.76
N ASP A 109 8.99 -10.65 8.79
CA ASP A 109 8.97 -11.08 10.19
C ASP A 109 7.60 -11.69 10.59
N LEU A 110 6.57 -11.56 9.74
CA LEU A 110 5.28 -12.18 9.95
C LEU A 110 5.35 -13.65 9.57
N ASN A 111 5.18 -14.50 10.59
CA ASN A 111 5.12 -15.95 10.63
C ASN A 111 5.25 -16.67 9.26
N THR A 112 6.39 -17.24 9.00
CA THR A 112 6.77 -18.04 7.81
C THR A 112 5.83 -19.21 7.46
N ARG A 113 4.93 -19.61 8.37
CA ARG A 113 3.92 -20.64 8.11
C ARG A 113 2.68 -20.16 7.38
N ALA A 114 2.45 -18.83 7.33
CA ALA A 114 1.26 -18.23 6.73
C ALA A 114 1.54 -17.47 5.43
N SER A 115 2.81 -17.28 5.09
CA SER A 115 3.22 -16.53 3.90
C SER A 115 4.50 -17.14 3.35
N ASP A 116 4.54 -17.41 2.05
CA ASP A 116 5.79 -17.60 1.33
C ASP A 116 6.61 -16.31 1.46
N GLU A 117 7.93 -16.42 1.57
CA GLU A 117 8.88 -15.35 1.94
C GLU A 117 8.75 -14.04 1.12
N ASN A 118 7.98 -14.04 0.03
CA ASN A 118 7.81 -12.91 -0.89
C ASN A 118 6.35 -12.49 -1.10
N ILE A 119 5.38 -13.06 -0.36
CA ILE A 119 3.96 -12.78 -0.58
C ILE A 119 3.39 -12.02 0.62
N VAL A 120 2.86 -10.84 0.33
CA VAL A 120 2.12 -10.06 1.33
C VAL A 120 0.86 -10.83 1.74
N PRO A 121 0.58 -10.98 3.05
CA PRO A 121 -0.64 -11.61 3.50
C PRO A 121 -1.87 -10.95 2.87
N LEU A 122 -2.83 -11.74 2.39
CA LEU A 122 -4.06 -11.28 1.73
C LEU A 122 -4.79 -10.19 2.55
N ILE A 123 -4.70 -10.27 3.89
CA ILE A 123 -5.26 -9.25 4.79
C ILE A 123 -4.57 -7.89 4.59
N GLY A 124 -3.25 -7.86 4.36
CA GLY A 124 -2.50 -6.62 4.10
C GLY A 124 -2.90 -5.96 2.79
N GLU A 125 -3.33 -6.73 1.79
CA GLU A 125 -3.75 -6.22 0.49
C GLU A 125 -5.05 -5.39 0.55
N VAL A 126 -5.95 -5.71 1.49
CA VAL A 126 -7.23 -5.00 1.67
C VAL A 126 -7.05 -3.67 2.42
N ILE A 127 -5.89 -3.43 3.02
CA ILE A 127 -5.66 -2.27 3.89
C ILE A 127 -5.21 -1.05 3.09
N PRO A 128 -6.02 0.04 3.04
CA PRO A 128 -5.69 1.24 2.25
C PRO A 128 -4.42 1.96 2.72
N SER A 129 -4.12 1.93 4.03
CA SER A 129 -2.93 2.57 4.60
C SER A 129 -1.62 1.96 4.08
N ARG A 130 -1.59 0.66 3.77
CA ARG A 130 -0.45 0.00 3.15
C ARG A 130 -0.17 0.58 1.75
N TRP A 131 -1.19 0.64 0.91
CA TRP A 131 -1.06 1.16 -0.45
C TRP A 131 -0.63 2.63 -0.48
N ALA A 132 -1.18 3.43 0.45
CA ALA A 132 -0.77 4.82 0.59
C ALA A 132 0.68 4.95 1.05
N PHE A 133 1.11 4.14 2.01
CA PHE A 133 2.50 4.13 2.49
C PHE A 133 3.46 3.69 1.39
N GLU A 134 3.16 2.59 0.68
CA GLU A 134 3.94 2.09 -0.43
C GLU A 134 4.07 3.14 -1.55
N ALA A 135 2.96 3.78 -1.95
CA ALA A 135 2.97 4.83 -2.96
C ALA A 135 3.83 6.04 -2.55
N LEU A 136 3.74 6.48 -1.29
CA LEU A 136 4.56 7.58 -0.77
C LEU A 136 6.05 7.21 -0.74
N MET A 137 6.39 5.98 -0.33
CA MET A 137 7.77 5.51 -0.27
C MET A 137 8.38 5.37 -1.67
N VAL A 138 7.64 4.77 -2.61
CA VAL A 138 8.09 4.64 -4.00
C VAL A 138 8.33 6.02 -4.62
N GLU A 139 7.41 6.96 -4.44
CA GLU A 139 7.57 8.32 -4.95
C GLU A 139 8.79 9.01 -4.33
N GLN A 140 8.96 8.88 -3.01
CA GLN A 140 10.10 9.46 -2.29
C GLN A 140 11.44 8.90 -2.78
N PHE A 141 11.53 7.59 -3.05
CA PHE A 141 12.79 6.97 -3.47
C PHE A 141 13.06 7.14 -4.96
N CYS A 142 12.04 7.03 -5.81
CA CYS A 142 12.22 7.06 -7.27
C CYS A 142 12.30 8.48 -7.85
N ASN A 143 11.51 9.42 -7.32
CA ASN A 143 11.31 10.74 -7.92
C ASN A 143 11.96 11.90 -7.16
N ASN A 144 12.62 11.63 -6.02
CA ASN A 144 13.38 12.64 -5.32
C ASN A 144 14.49 13.20 -6.24
N ALA A 145 14.65 14.51 -6.29
CA ALA A 145 15.66 15.22 -7.10
C ALA A 145 17.09 14.67 -6.93
N TYR A 146 17.41 14.20 -5.71
CA TYR A 146 18.72 13.59 -5.42
C TYR A 146 18.84 12.16 -5.97
N ASN A 147 17.84 11.31 -5.79
CA ASN A 147 17.90 9.89 -6.14
C ASN A 147 17.54 9.62 -7.61
N ARG A 148 16.72 10.46 -8.22
CA ARG A 148 16.25 10.28 -9.58
C ARG A 148 17.33 9.93 -10.61
N PRO A 149 18.51 10.62 -10.65
CA PRO A 149 19.56 10.28 -11.59
C PRO A 149 20.27 8.96 -11.25
N TYR A 150 20.31 8.57 -9.98
CA TYR A 150 21.03 7.37 -9.50
C TYR A 150 20.12 6.13 -9.46
N PHE A 151 18.83 6.32 -9.36
CA PHE A 151 17.84 5.23 -9.20
C PHE A 151 17.94 4.12 -10.26
N PRO A 152 18.08 4.39 -11.57
CA PRO A 152 18.22 3.32 -12.56
C PRO A 152 19.48 2.48 -12.35
N ILE A 153 20.60 3.10 -11.97
CA ILE A 153 21.89 2.43 -11.71
C ILE A 153 21.79 1.59 -10.43
N GLU A 154 21.22 2.14 -9.37
CA GLU A 154 21.02 1.42 -8.12
C GLU A 154 20.06 0.25 -8.30
N LYS A 155 18.99 0.42 -9.05
CA LYS A 155 18.05 -0.65 -9.39
C LYS A 155 18.74 -1.82 -10.09
N GLU A 156 19.59 -1.56 -11.07
CA GLU A 156 20.36 -2.61 -11.76
C GLU A 156 21.34 -3.31 -10.80
N LYS A 157 22.01 -2.55 -9.95
CA LYS A 157 22.90 -3.10 -8.92
C LYS A 157 22.15 -3.99 -7.94
N TYR A 158 21.00 -3.57 -7.42
CA TYR A 158 20.19 -4.38 -6.49
C TYR A 158 19.62 -5.64 -7.16
N LEU A 159 19.21 -5.53 -8.42
CA LEU A 159 18.77 -6.70 -9.19
C LEU A 159 19.93 -7.70 -9.38
N ALA A 160 21.12 -7.24 -9.72
CA ALA A 160 22.29 -8.10 -9.85
C ALA A 160 22.63 -8.78 -8.53
N GLN A 161 22.62 -8.03 -7.43
CA GLN A 161 22.86 -8.59 -6.09
C GLN A 161 21.76 -9.60 -5.66
N TYR A 162 20.51 -9.34 -5.99
CA TYR A 162 19.42 -10.29 -5.74
C TYR A 162 19.61 -11.60 -6.49
N TYR A 163 19.95 -11.52 -7.79
CA TYR A 163 20.24 -12.73 -8.56
C TYR A 163 21.44 -13.50 -8.02
N GLU A 164 22.49 -12.82 -7.60
CA GLU A 164 23.71 -13.44 -7.07
C GLU A 164 23.48 -14.09 -5.69
N ASN A 165 22.82 -13.39 -4.77
CA ASN A 165 22.75 -13.80 -3.38
C ASN A 165 21.53 -14.65 -3.02
N VAL A 166 20.45 -14.54 -3.79
CA VAL A 166 19.18 -15.24 -3.49
C VAL A 166 18.86 -16.25 -4.58
N HIS A 167 18.73 -15.80 -5.81
CA HIS A 167 18.20 -16.64 -6.88
C HIS A 167 19.15 -17.72 -7.36
N LEU A 168 20.46 -17.42 -7.51
CA LEU A 168 21.46 -18.43 -7.89
C LEU A 168 21.65 -19.54 -6.86
N PRO A 169 21.76 -19.25 -5.54
CA PRO A 169 21.81 -20.31 -4.53
C PRO A 169 20.56 -21.18 -4.50
N GLU A 170 19.38 -20.60 -4.69
CA GLU A 170 18.12 -21.33 -4.75
C GLU A 170 18.09 -22.30 -5.93
N VAL A 171 18.37 -21.81 -7.14
CA VAL A 171 18.46 -22.66 -8.34
C VAL A 171 19.52 -23.76 -8.16
N ARG A 172 20.67 -23.44 -7.55
CA ARG A 172 21.70 -24.42 -7.27
C ARG A 172 21.21 -25.52 -6.32
N SER A 173 20.47 -25.15 -5.26
CA SER A 173 19.91 -26.13 -4.33
C SER A 173 18.88 -27.05 -5.00
N LEU A 174 18.07 -26.50 -5.91
CA LEU A 174 17.12 -27.29 -6.72
C LEU A 174 17.83 -28.26 -7.65
N VAL A 175 18.91 -27.85 -8.31
CA VAL A 175 19.73 -28.71 -9.16
C VAL A 175 20.34 -29.84 -8.37
N GLU A 176 20.90 -29.58 -7.17
CA GLU A 176 21.44 -30.58 -6.28
C GLU A 176 20.38 -31.61 -5.82
N GLN A 177 19.15 -31.13 -5.53
CA GLN A 177 18.02 -31.99 -5.18
C GLN A 177 17.60 -32.90 -6.36
N ILE A 178 17.61 -32.41 -7.61
CA ILE A 178 17.33 -33.22 -8.80
C ILE A 178 18.42 -34.26 -9.04
N ALA A 179 19.68 -33.90 -8.80
CA ALA A 179 20.79 -34.82 -8.92
C ALA A 179 20.71 -36.00 -7.91
N LEU A 180 20.10 -35.74 -6.75
CA LEU A 180 19.88 -36.74 -5.70
C LEU A 180 18.61 -37.57 -5.93
N LYS A 181 17.58 -36.99 -6.51
CA LYS A 181 16.27 -37.60 -6.74
C LYS A 181 15.68 -37.07 -8.02
N ASP A 182 15.60 -37.90 -9.05
CA ASP A 182 15.09 -37.51 -10.37
C ASP A 182 13.57 -37.23 -10.29
N ASP A 183 13.22 -35.96 -10.07
CA ASP A 183 11.84 -35.46 -9.97
C ASP A 183 11.53 -34.65 -11.24
N PRO A 184 10.62 -35.14 -12.09
CA PRO A 184 10.30 -34.46 -13.37
C PRO A 184 9.65 -33.07 -13.22
N ASP A 185 8.95 -32.83 -12.10
CA ASP A 185 8.32 -31.53 -11.85
C ASP A 185 9.37 -30.47 -11.45
N LYS A 186 10.35 -30.86 -10.64
CA LYS A 186 11.47 -29.98 -10.29
C LYS A 186 12.38 -29.67 -11.49
N ARG A 187 12.54 -30.60 -12.42
CA ARG A 187 13.27 -30.33 -13.68
C ARG A 187 12.64 -29.20 -14.49
N LYS A 188 11.32 -29.21 -14.67
CA LYS A 188 10.61 -28.13 -15.38
C LYS A 188 10.75 -26.78 -14.68
N THR A 189 10.70 -26.78 -13.35
CA THR A 189 10.91 -25.56 -12.56
C THR A 189 12.31 -25.01 -12.79
N VAL A 190 13.35 -25.84 -12.70
CA VAL A 190 14.75 -25.41 -12.97
C VAL A 190 14.94 -24.92 -14.41
N GLU A 191 14.36 -25.57 -15.39
CA GLU A 191 14.45 -25.11 -16.78
C GLU A 191 13.80 -23.73 -16.97
N ASN A 192 12.66 -23.48 -16.32
CA ASN A 192 12.02 -22.18 -16.34
C ASN A 192 12.89 -21.11 -15.65
N GLU A 193 13.43 -21.40 -14.49
CA GLU A 193 14.30 -20.48 -13.75
C GLU A 193 15.60 -20.18 -14.50
N LEU A 194 16.23 -21.17 -15.12
CA LEU A 194 17.39 -20.96 -15.99
C LEU A 194 17.04 -20.10 -17.22
N SER A 195 15.83 -20.22 -17.76
CA SER A 195 15.37 -19.38 -18.87
C SER A 195 15.24 -17.91 -18.44
N VAL A 196 14.76 -17.66 -17.22
CA VAL A 196 14.65 -16.30 -16.61
C VAL A 196 16.05 -15.72 -16.40
N LEU A 197 16.95 -16.47 -15.80
CA LEU A 197 18.34 -16.04 -15.60
C LEU A 197 19.05 -15.73 -16.92
N SER A 198 18.86 -16.55 -17.94
CA SER A 198 19.46 -16.32 -19.26
C SER A 198 18.94 -15.05 -19.94
N ARG A 199 17.67 -14.71 -19.73
CA ARG A 199 17.08 -13.45 -20.21
C ARG A 199 17.63 -12.26 -19.42
N ALA A 200 17.69 -12.36 -18.09
CA ALA A 200 18.25 -11.31 -17.23
C ALA A 200 19.72 -11.03 -17.59
N ALA A 201 20.54 -12.06 -17.80
CA ALA A 201 21.94 -11.93 -18.21
C ALA A 201 22.12 -11.27 -19.61
N ARG A 202 21.15 -11.40 -20.51
CA ARG A 202 21.18 -10.74 -21.84
C ARG A 202 20.81 -9.26 -21.75
N ILE A 203 20.01 -8.88 -20.77
CA ILE A 203 19.51 -7.50 -20.58
C ILE A 203 20.54 -6.68 -19.77
N ALA A 204 21.34 -7.33 -18.93
CA ALA A 204 22.41 -6.65 -18.19
C ALA A 204 23.39 -6.02 -19.19
N PRO A 205 23.58 -4.67 -19.19
CA PRO A 205 24.57 -4.04 -20.05
C PRO A 205 25.95 -4.60 -19.69
N ARG A 206 26.73 -4.94 -20.69
CA ARG A 206 28.13 -5.28 -20.48
C ARG A 206 28.81 -4.03 -19.90
N MET A 207 29.08 -4.08 -18.61
CA MET A 207 29.95 -3.09 -17.99
C MET A 207 31.37 -3.38 -18.48
N GLU A 208 31.77 -2.65 -19.52
CA GLU A 208 33.17 -2.41 -19.88
C GLU A 208 33.62 -1.09 -19.29
#